data_135c87142fecedf226af4b96b0370d4f
#
_entry.id   135c87142fecedf226af4b96b0370d4f
#
_cell.length_a   1.000
_cell.length_b   1.000
_cell.length_c   1.000
_cell.angle_alpha   90.00
_cell.angle_beta   90.00
_cell.angle_gamma   90.00
#
_symmetry.space_group_name_H-M   'P 1'
#
loop_
_entity.id
_entity.type
_entity.pdbx_description
1 polymer ?
#
loop_
_entity_poly.entity_id
_entity_poly.type
_entity_poly.pdbx_seq_one_letter_code
_entity_poly.pdbx_strand_id
1 'polypeptide(L)'
;MRLILLLLLSIQLFSQTKKLDTVFCDCNQAKTIAINGKYIYGKTIAPKGFGEIKEISTAKQKTEFAFEKEHNSSWYKLIINVTGELTMNIIPTKADDDYDFMLFKAAKNNFCDSLVSHKINPIRACISRDKEEINGKTGLNYKSAKEFVKHGVGPAYCKSLTVKKGEVYYLVLDNVYDKGDGHTLEFEIAQPVIFKGTVTDDNNKPIKTDIALTNQKGDTVLLEKTADDGSYNFIAPLTKNQSYDLNFYNDSSFSFTKSITLADTAQLKALKTVLPKLKKGTKYSIGSINFVGGSVQYLPRAVPSMYNLYKLLKKNPNLQIKIIGHSNGRDMMDEKGIIAFTKGRATTIRNYLAIQGIDEKRIQIDGKGDHEMLFKLPKATAEQQEQNRRVEILVLDF
;
A
#
# COMPACT_ATOMS: atom_id res chain seq x y z
N MET A 1 -25.72 20.74 40.42
CA MET A 1 -24.40 20.64 39.81
C MET A 1 -24.38 19.33 39.03
N ARG A 2 -24.70 19.39 37.72
CA ARG A 2 -24.78 18.20 36.83
C ARG A 2 -23.44 18.02 36.09
N LEU A 3 -22.77 16.93 36.37
CA LEU A 3 -21.56 16.51 35.66
C LEU A 3 -21.97 16.01 34.29
N ILE A 4 -21.56 16.68 33.22
CA ILE A 4 -21.68 16.18 31.84
C ILE A 4 -20.43 15.41 31.54
N LEU A 5 -20.57 14.09 31.45
CA LEU A 5 -19.53 13.16 31.03
C LEU A 5 -19.50 13.16 29.49
N LEU A 6 -18.55 13.85 28.89
CA LEU A 6 -18.28 13.79 27.45
C LEU A 6 -17.53 12.47 27.13
N LEU A 7 -18.27 11.48 26.64
CA LEU A 7 -17.68 10.28 26.00
C LEU A 7 -17.12 10.70 24.64
N LEU A 8 -15.79 10.75 24.54
CA LEU A 8 -15.08 10.79 23.26
C LEU A 8 -15.19 9.41 22.60
N LEU A 9 -16.15 9.26 21.68
CA LEU A 9 -16.19 8.12 20.77
C LEU A 9 -15.04 8.27 19.76
N SER A 10 -13.96 7.55 19.99
CA SER A 10 -12.97 7.28 18.96
C SER A 10 -13.61 6.35 17.91
N ILE A 11 -14.00 6.91 16.77
CA ILE A 11 -14.44 6.13 15.62
C ILE A 11 -13.20 5.42 15.06
N GLN A 12 -12.90 4.25 15.59
CA GLN A 12 -12.04 3.30 14.90
C GLN A 12 -12.84 2.79 13.69
N LEU A 13 -12.46 3.25 12.51
CA LEU A 13 -12.86 2.65 11.25
C LEU A 13 -12.23 1.24 11.16
N PHE A 14 -12.78 0.32 11.93
CA PHE A 14 -12.59 -1.10 11.67
C PHE A 14 -13.28 -1.40 10.34
N SER A 15 -12.49 -1.71 9.31
CA SER A 15 -13.01 -2.40 8.15
C SER A 15 -13.73 -3.66 8.67
N GLN A 16 -15.06 -3.64 8.66
CA GLN A 16 -15.85 -4.77 9.11
C GLN A 16 -15.61 -5.91 8.12
N THR A 17 -14.84 -6.91 8.52
CA THR A 17 -14.76 -8.20 7.84
C THR A 17 -16.09 -8.91 8.05
N LYS A 18 -16.95 -8.87 7.04
CA LYS A 18 -18.25 -9.57 7.09
C LYS A 18 -18.03 -11.04 6.77
N LYS A 19 -18.29 -11.93 7.74
CA LYS A 19 -18.24 -13.38 7.54
C LYS A 19 -19.37 -13.79 6.60
N LEU A 20 -19.10 -14.61 5.60
CA LEU A 20 -20.12 -15.18 4.73
C LEU A 20 -20.74 -16.38 5.46
N ASP A 21 -22.06 -16.36 5.60
CA ASP A 21 -22.79 -17.47 6.25
C ASP A 21 -23.22 -18.53 5.24
N THR A 22 -23.19 -18.21 3.93
CA THR A 22 -23.62 -19.10 2.84
C THR A 22 -22.64 -19.07 1.68
N VAL A 23 -22.52 -20.17 0.99
CA VAL A 23 -21.74 -20.32 -0.25
C VAL A 23 -22.69 -20.14 -1.44
N PHE A 24 -22.30 -19.31 -2.40
CA PHE A 24 -23.09 -19.01 -3.60
C PHE A 24 -22.45 -19.75 -4.77
N CYS A 25 -22.95 -20.96 -5.05
CA CYS A 25 -22.36 -21.87 -6.03
C CYS A 25 -22.84 -21.63 -7.46
N ASP A 26 -24.02 -21.00 -7.64
CA ASP A 26 -24.57 -20.71 -8.96
C ASP A 26 -24.53 -19.22 -9.30
N CYS A 27 -24.33 -18.89 -10.57
CA CYS A 27 -24.25 -17.52 -11.06
C CYS A 27 -25.48 -16.67 -10.71
N ASN A 28 -26.69 -17.24 -10.78
CA ASN A 28 -27.93 -16.54 -10.47
C ASN A 28 -28.09 -16.24 -8.97
N GLN A 29 -27.34 -16.94 -8.12
CA GLN A 29 -27.26 -16.73 -6.67
C GLN A 29 -26.02 -15.91 -6.24
N ALA A 30 -25.29 -15.35 -7.20
CA ALA A 30 -24.04 -14.64 -6.95
C ALA A 30 -24.15 -13.59 -5.84
N LYS A 31 -23.22 -13.61 -4.89
CA LYS A 31 -23.17 -12.63 -3.79
C LYS A 31 -22.80 -11.27 -4.31
N THR A 32 -23.67 -10.29 -4.08
CA THR A 32 -23.42 -8.91 -4.48
C THR A 32 -22.43 -8.21 -3.54
N ILE A 33 -21.40 -7.61 -4.11
CA ILE A 33 -20.38 -6.79 -3.45
C ILE A 33 -20.32 -5.44 -4.15
N ALA A 34 -20.52 -4.35 -3.39
CA ALA A 34 -20.36 -2.99 -3.88
C ALA A 34 -18.95 -2.48 -3.56
N ILE A 35 -18.16 -2.13 -4.57
CA ILE A 35 -16.77 -1.71 -4.42
C ILE A 35 -16.66 -0.19 -4.63
N ASN A 36 -16.18 0.50 -3.57
CA ASN A 36 -15.98 1.94 -3.56
C ASN A 36 -14.58 2.30 -3.02
N GLY A 37 -13.54 2.01 -3.78
CA GLY A 37 -12.15 2.12 -3.36
C GLY A 37 -11.63 0.80 -2.78
N LYS A 38 -11.15 0.79 -1.55
CA LYS A 38 -10.69 -0.43 -0.88
C LYS A 38 -11.84 -1.14 -0.18
N TYR A 39 -11.94 -2.46 -0.39
CA TYR A 39 -12.98 -3.28 0.21
C TYR A 39 -12.42 -4.68 0.53
N ILE A 40 -12.69 -5.16 1.74
CA ILE A 40 -12.34 -6.52 2.18
C ILE A 40 -13.63 -7.27 2.47
N TYR A 41 -13.81 -8.37 1.74
CA TYR A 41 -14.88 -9.32 2.01
C TYR A 41 -14.30 -10.45 2.84
N GLY A 42 -14.75 -10.57 4.08
CA GLY A 42 -14.14 -11.40 5.11
C GLY A 42 -14.15 -12.91 4.81
N LYS A 43 -13.59 -13.68 5.71
CA LYS A 43 -13.43 -15.12 5.58
C LYS A 43 -14.78 -15.80 5.25
N THR A 44 -14.81 -16.52 4.11
CA THR A 44 -15.93 -17.33 3.67
C THR A 44 -15.84 -18.74 4.25
N ILE A 45 -16.94 -19.48 4.17
CA ILE A 45 -16.92 -20.95 4.30
C ILE A 45 -16.40 -21.51 2.96
N ALA A 46 -15.70 -22.64 2.98
CA ALA A 46 -15.29 -23.32 1.76
C ALA A 46 -16.52 -23.72 0.93
N PRO A 47 -16.52 -23.43 -0.37
CA PRO A 47 -17.56 -23.94 -1.26
C PRO A 47 -17.52 -25.49 -1.29
N LYS A 48 -18.70 -26.10 -1.48
CA LYS A 48 -18.84 -27.55 -1.65
C LYS A 48 -19.67 -27.82 -2.89
N GLY A 49 -19.01 -28.35 -3.93
CA GLY A 49 -19.64 -28.58 -5.22
C GLY A 49 -19.86 -27.30 -6.03
N PHE A 50 -20.59 -27.41 -7.11
CA PHE A 50 -20.80 -26.37 -8.12
C PHE A 50 -22.25 -25.85 -8.20
N GLY A 51 -23.08 -26.16 -7.22
CA GLY A 51 -24.48 -25.75 -7.20
C GLY A 51 -25.38 -26.69 -8.04
N GLU A 52 -26.44 -26.11 -8.61
CA GLU A 52 -27.42 -26.83 -9.45
C GLU A 52 -27.01 -26.81 -10.94
N ILE A 53 -26.23 -25.80 -11.36
CA ILE A 53 -25.88 -25.56 -12.75
C ILE A 53 -24.36 -25.56 -12.90
N LYS A 54 -23.86 -26.35 -13.84
CA LYS A 54 -22.45 -26.22 -14.27
C LYS A 54 -22.35 -25.13 -15.32
N GLU A 55 -21.95 -23.93 -14.92
CA GLU A 55 -21.83 -22.80 -15.85
C GLU A 55 -20.55 -22.84 -16.69
N ILE A 56 -19.45 -23.29 -16.09
CA ILE A 56 -18.11 -23.18 -16.67
C ILE A 56 -17.51 -24.56 -16.98
N SER A 57 -16.93 -24.71 -18.17
CA SER A 57 -15.98 -25.75 -18.53
C SER A 57 -15.22 -25.36 -19.81
N THR A 58 -14.03 -25.91 -20.05
CA THR A 58 -13.27 -25.68 -21.29
C THR A 58 -14.04 -26.10 -22.53
N ALA A 59 -14.82 -27.19 -22.44
CA ALA A 59 -15.67 -27.67 -23.52
C ALA A 59 -16.78 -26.67 -23.89
N LYS A 60 -17.33 -25.97 -22.88
CA LYS A 60 -18.40 -25.00 -23.06
C LYS A 60 -17.88 -23.65 -23.57
N GLN A 61 -16.87 -23.06 -22.91
CA GLN A 61 -16.33 -21.72 -23.28
C GLN A 61 -15.41 -21.79 -24.49
N LYS A 62 -14.97 -22.98 -24.91
CA LYS A 62 -14.05 -23.20 -26.07
C LYS A 62 -12.77 -22.37 -25.95
N THR A 63 -12.23 -22.26 -24.75
CA THR A 63 -11.01 -21.54 -24.45
C THR A 63 -10.15 -22.34 -23.45
N GLU A 64 -8.83 -22.29 -23.62
CA GLU A 64 -7.86 -22.87 -22.68
C GLU A 64 -7.74 -22.08 -21.34
N PHE A 65 -8.44 -20.97 -21.23
CA PHE A 65 -8.51 -20.11 -20.03
C PHE A 65 -9.79 -20.28 -19.24
N ALA A 66 -10.52 -21.39 -19.43
CA ALA A 66 -11.64 -21.75 -18.60
C ALA A 66 -11.27 -22.95 -17.71
N PHE A 67 -11.97 -23.11 -16.59
CA PHE A 67 -11.87 -24.30 -15.75
C PHE A 67 -12.11 -25.55 -16.60
N GLU A 68 -11.33 -26.61 -16.38
CA GLU A 68 -11.62 -27.88 -17.02
C GLU A 68 -13.05 -28.33 -16.69
N LYS A 69 -13.42 -28.19 -15.43
CA LYS A 69 -14.77 -28.35 -14.88
C LYS A 69 -14.87 -27.55 -13.59
N GLU A 70 -16.06 -27.22 -13.16
CA GLU A 70 -16.30 -26.69 -11.82
C GLU A 70 -16.21 -27.82 -10.78
N HIS A 71 -15.46 -27.56 -9.69
CA HIS A 71 -15.29 -28.47 -8.56
C HIS A 71 -16.05 -27.94 -7.34
N ASN A 72 -15.60 -26.80 -6.79
CA ASN A 72 -16.16 -26.14 -5.63
C ASN A 72 -16.23 -24.65 -5.91
N SER A 73 -17.28 -24.22 -6.62
CA SER A 73 -17.40 -22.86 -7.14
C SER A 73 -18.08 -21.88 -6.18
N SER A 74 -17.71 -20.62 -6.26
CA SER A 74 -18.35 -19.50 -5.58
C SER A 74 -18.49 -18.32 -6.51
N TRP A 75 -19.71 -17.75 -6.60
CA TRP A 75 -20.02 -16.65 -7.47
C TRP A 75 -20.22 -15.33 -6.74
N TYR A 76 -19.64 -14.25 -7.29
CA TYR A 76 -19.74 -12.89 -6.77
C TYR A 76 -20.15 -11.94 -7.88
N LYS A 77 -21.10 -11.06 -7.58
CA LYS A 77 -21.50 -9.95 -8.45
C LYS A 77 -20.89 -8.65 -7.93
N LEU A 78 -19.94 -8.09 -8.66
CA LEU A 78 -19.20 -6.91 -8.29
C LEU A 78 -19.85 -5.68 -8.90
N ILE A 79 -20.31 -4.71 -8.09
CA ILE A 79 -20.85 -3.43 -8.52
C ILE A 79 -19.78 -2.36 -8.31
N ILE A 80 -19.35 -1.71 -9.38
CA ILE A 80 -18.30 -0.71 -9.36
C ILE A 80 -18.89 0.67 -9.08
N ASN A 81 -18.51 1.25 -7.94
CA ASN A 81 -19.00 2.57 -7.51
C ASN A 81 -18.02 3.72 -7.77
N VAL A 82 -16.79 3.43 -8.21
CA VAL A 82 -15.77 4.43 -8.54
C VAL A 82 -14.99 4.00 -9.79
N THR A 83 -14.69 4.95 -10.66
CA THR A 83 -13.84 4.70 -11.85
C THR A 83 -12.38 4.61 -11.41
N GLY A 84 -11.62 3.67 -11.98
CA GLY A 84 -10.19 3.52 -11.71
C GLY A 84 -9.62 2.20 -12.20
N GLU A 85 -8.52 1.79 -11.60
CA GLU A 85 -7.82 0.54 -11.89
C GLU A 85 -8.08 -0.45 -10.75
N LEU A 86 -8.76 -1.54 -11.06
CA LEU A 86 -9.13 -2.60 -10.12
C LEU A 86 -7.99 -3.59 -9.95
N THR A 87 -7.59 -3.81 -8.72
CA THR A 87 -6.81 -4.97 -8.26
C THR A 87 -7.64 -5.84 -7.33
N MET A 88 -7.25 -7.10 -7.19
CA MET A 88 -7.97 -8.09 -6.39
C MET A 88 -7.00 -9.11 -5.84
N ASN A 89 -7.16 -9.48 -4.55
CA ASN A 89 -6.53 -10.65 -3.96
C ASN A 89 -7.61 -11.65 -3.55
N ILE A 90 -7.45 -12.88 -3.98
CA ILE A 90 -8.14 -14.06 -3.48
C ILE A 90 -7.15 -14.74 -2.54
N ILE A 91 -7.47 -14.78 -1.25
CA ILE A 91 -6.59 -15.25 -0.19
C ILE A 91 -7.19 -16.49 0.42
N PRO A 92 -6.68 -17.68 0.12
CA PRO A 92 -7.17 -18.91 0.72
C PRO A 92 -6.90 -18.91 2.24
N THR A 93 -7.78 -19.53 3.01
CA THR A 93 -7.58 -19.69 4.45
C THR A 93 -6.42 -20.65 4.75
N LYS A 94 -6.26 -21.66 3.92
CA LYS A 94 -5.10 -22.57 3.91
C LYS A 94 -4.27 -22.31 2.68
N ALA A 95 -2.97 -22.18 2.83
CA ALA A 95 -2.04 -21.97 1.72
C ALA A 95 -2.06 -23.11 0.67
N ASP A 96 -2.53 -24.29 1.08
CA ASP A 96 -2.65 -25.46 0.21
C ASP A 96 -3.92 -25.49 -0.65
N ASP A 97 -4.91 -24.63 -0.35
CA ASP A 97 -6.09 -24.49 -1.19
C ASP A 97 -5.71 -23.86 -2.54
N ASP A 98 -6.29 -24.40 -3.63
CA ASP A 98 -6.00 -24.00 -4.99
C ASP A 98 -7.23 -23.33 -5.60
N TYR A 99 -7.23 -22.01 -5.58
CA TYR A 99 -8.29 -21.20 -6.15
C TYR A 99 -7.95 -20.74 -7.55
N ASP A 100 -8.70 -21.24 -8.52
CA ASP A 100 -8.78 -20.67 -9.85
C ASP A 100 -9.84 -19.57 -9.90
N PHE A 101 -9.72 -18.60 -10.80
CA PHE A 101 -10.76 -17.61 -11.00
C PHE A 101 -10.98 -17.22 -12.47
N MET A 102 -12.23 -16.82 -12.75
CA MET A 102 -12.61 -16.14 -14.00
C MET A 102 -13.44 -14.90 -13.67
N LEU A 103 -13.14 -13.82 -14.38
CA LEU A 103 -13.84 -12.53 -14.24
C LEU A 103 -14.51 -12.18 -15.57
N PHE A 104 -15.80 -11.86 -15.51
CA PHE A 104 -16.63 -11.51 -16.65
C PHE A 104 -17.18 -10.10 -16.50
N LYS A 105 -17.33 -9.37 -17.61
CA LYS A 105 -18.07 -8.10 -17.64
C LYS A 105 -19.52 -8.36 -18.00
N ALA A 106 -20.45 -7.92 -17.18
CA ALA A 106 -21.88 -8.02 -17.48
C ALA A 106 -22.26 -6.95 -18.51
N ALA A 107 -22.77 -7.40 -19.65
CA ALA A 107 -23.24 -6.49 -20.71
C ALA A 107 -24.73 -6.10 -20.55
N LYS A 108 -25.54 -6.93 -19.90
CA LYS A 108 -27.02 -6.78 -19.76
C LYS A 108 -27.55 -7.54 -18.52
N ASN A 109 -28.84 -7.35 -18.21
CA ASN A 109 -29.51 -7.91 -17.04
C ASN A 109 -29.62 -9.46 -16.99
N ASN A 110 -29.45 -10.14 -18.11
CA ASN A 110 -29.52 -11.61 -18.24
C ASN A 110 -28.15 -12.26 -18.41
N PHE A 111 -27.16 -11.81 -17.62
CA PHE A 111 -25.78 -12.29 -17.72
C PHE A 111 -25.69 -13.82 -17.55
N CYS A 112 -26.26 -14.38 -16.49
CA CYS A 112 -26.14 -15.82 -16.19
C CYS A 112 -26.75 -16.71 -17.28
N ASP A 113 -27.91 -16.34 -17.86
CA ASP A 113 -28.50 -17.06 -18.99
C ASP A 113 -27.58 -17.02 -20.23
N SER A 114 -26.96 -15.86 -20.47
CA SER A 114 -26.01 -15.69 -21.56
C SER A 114 -24.75 -16.48 -21.37
N LEU A 115 -24.29 -16.63 -20.12
CA LEU A 115 -23.13 -17.44 -19.74
C LEU A 115 -23.41 -18.92 -19.98
N VAL A 116 -24.52 -19.43 -19.47
CA VAL A 116 -24.95 -20.83 -19.67
C VAL A 116 -25.12 -21.17 -21.15
N SER A 117 -25.57 -20.22 -21.96
CA SER A 117 -25.64 -20.39 -23.42
C SER A 117 -24.31 -20.18 -24.17
N HIS A 118 -23.21 -20.07 -23.45
CA HIS A 118 -21.81 -19.96 -23.96
C HIS A 118 -21.54 -18.75 -24.87
N LYS A 119 -22.23 -17.64 -24.63
CA LYS A 119 -22.10 -16.40 -25.44
C LYS A 119 -21.15 -15.38 -24.84
N ILE A 120 -20.58 -15.67 -23.64
CA ILE A 120 -19.74 -14.72 -22.90
C ILE A 120 -18.39 -15.36 -22.57
N ASN A 121 -17.33 -14.67 -22.95
CA ASN A 121 -15.97 -15.03 -22.58
C ASN A 121 -15.51 -14.23 -21.35
N PRO A 122 -14.60 -14.78 -20.53
CA PRO A 122 -13.96 -14.02 -19.44
C PRO A 122 -13.12 -12.88 -20.02
N ILE A 123 -12.95 -11.83 -19.23
CA ILE A 123 -12.04 -10.73 -19.52
C ILE A 123 -10.72 -10.86 -18.74
N ARG A 124 -10.70 -11.67 -17.69
CA ARG A 124 -9.54 -12.14 -16.95
C ARG A 124 -9.79 -13.58 -16.49
N ALA A 125 -8.75 -14.39 -16.52
CA ALA A 125 -8.79 -15.72 -15.93
C ALA A 125 -7.40 -16.13 -15.50
N CYS A 126 -7.29 -16.70 -14.31
CA CYS A 126 -6.07 -17.33 -13.79
C CYS A 126 -6.43 -18.72 -13.29
N ILE A 127 -5.91 -19.74 -13.96
CA ILE A 127 -6.07 -21.14 -13.67
C ILE A 127 -4.70 -21.81 -13.51
N SER A 128 -3.77 -21.09 -12.89
CA SER A 128 -2.42 -21.55 -12.62
C SER A 128 -2.08 -21.37 -11.15
N ARG A 129 -1.17 -22.22 -10.69
CA ARG A 129 -0.72 -22.23 -9.31
C ARG A 129 0.78 -22.00 -9.21
N ASP A 130 1.16 -21.01 -8.39
CA ASP A 130 2.51 -20.85 -7.86
C ASP A 130 2.45 -20.95 -6.33
N LYS A 131 2.76 -22.14 -5.80
CA LYS A 131 2.61 -22.47 -4.38
C LYS A 131 3.59 -21.78 -3.46
N GLU A 132 4.82 -21.59 -3.90
CA GLU A 132 5.95 -21.35 -2.98
C GLU A 132 6.11 -19.86 -2.64
N GLU A 133 5.88 -18.97 -3.61
CA GLU A 133 6.14 -17.53 -3.41
C GLU A 133 4.99 -16.74 -2.78
N ILE A 134 3.74 -17.20 -2.87
CA ILE A 134 2.56 -16.36 -2.59
C ILE A 134 1.52 -16.97 -1.65
N ASN A 135 1.84 -18.08 -1.00
CA ASN A 135 0.92 -18.76 -0.04
C ASN A 135 -0.47 -19.03 -0.64
N GLY A 136 -0.53 -19.55 -1.88
CA GLY A 136 -1.76 -19.89 -2.59
C GLY A 136 -2.64 -18.71 -3.03
N LYS A 137 -2.17 -17.46 -2.91
CA LYS A 137 -2.93 -16.28 -3.34
C LYS A 137 -2.98 -16.16 -4.85
N THR A 138 -4.09 -15.64 -5.37
CA THR A 138 -4.28 -15.31 -6.79
C THR A 138 -5.10 -14.03 -6.95
N GLY A 139 -5.23 -13.50 -8.17
CA GLY A 139 -6.05 -12.31 -8.40
C GLY A 139 -5.55 -11.40 -9.52
N LEU A 140 -5.71 -10.10 -9.31
CA LEU A 140 -5.29 -9.03 -10.22
C LEU A 140 -4.28 -8.12 -9.55
N ASN A 141 -3.16 -7.80 -10.22
CA ASN A 141 -2.19 -6.83 -9.70
C ASN A 141 -1.59 -5.94 -10.81
N TYR A 142 -0.87 -4.87 -10.41
CA TYR A 142 -0.22 -3.94 -11.34
C TYR A 142 1.05 -4.50 -11.99
N LYS A 143 1.66 -5.55 -11.42
CA LYS A 143 2.94 -6.11 -11.88
C LYS A 143 2.76 -7.10 -13.02
N SER A 144 1.62 -7.77 -13.09
CA SER A 144 1.33 -8.74 -14.14
C SER A 144 1.03 -8.04 -15.47
N ALA A 145 1.64 -8.53 -16.54
CA ALA A 145 1.36 -8.10 -17.90
C ALA A 145 0.30 -8.97 -18.59
N LYS A 146 0.01 -10.18 -18.06
CA LYS A 146 -0.89 -11.15 -18.67
C LYS A 146 -2.34 -10.90 -18.27
N GLU A 147 -3.24 -10.88 -19.24
CA GLU A 147 -4.68 -10.81 -19.00
C GLU A 147 -5.27 -12.18 -18.65
N PHE A 148 -4.64 -13.24 -19.14
CA PHE A 148 -5.05 -14.62 -18.95
C PHE A 148 -3.85 -15.47 -18.61
N VAL A 149 -4.02 -16.40 -17.67
CA VAL A 149 -3.03 -17.39 -17.27
C VAL A 149 -3.68 -18.76 -17.31
N LYS A 150 -3.13 -19.66 -18.16
CA LYS A 150 -3.64 -21.00 -18.33
C LYS A 150 -3.17 -21.94 -17.22
N HIS A 151 -3.77 -23.15 -17.17
CA HIS A 151 -3.41 -24.20 -16.22
C HIS A 151 -1.92 -24.55 -16.25
N GLY A 152 -1.41 -25.04 -15.12
CA GLY A 152 -0.02 -25.45 -14.94
C GLY A 152 0.78 -24.47 -14.09
N VAL A 153 2.10 -24.65 -14.07
CA VAL A 153 3.01 -23.74 -13.34
C VAL A 153 3.09 -22.40 -14.09
N GLY A 154 2.78 -21.33 -13.39
CA GLY A 154 2.78 -19.98 -13.98
C GLY A 154 2.52 -18.87 -12.95
N PRO A 155 2.49 -17.60 -13.40
CA PRO A 155 2.19 -16.49 -12.50
C PRO A 155 0.77 -16.63 -11.95
N ALA A 156 0.62 -16.43 -10.65
CA ALA A 156 -0.66 -16.56 -9.98
C ALA A 156 -1.56 -15.31 -10.11
N TYR A 157 -1.11 -14.27 -10.78
CA TYR A 157 -1.85 -13.01 -10.95
C TYR A 157 -2.01 -12.64 -12.41
N CYS A 158 -3.22 -12.15 -12.74
CA CYS A 158 -3.48 -11.45 -13.98
C CYS A 158 -3.24 -9.94 -13.83
N LYS A 159 -3.16 -9.25 -14.98
CA LYS A 159 -3.09 -7.80 -15.08
C LYS A 159 -4.33 -7.17 -14.44
N SER A 160 -4.15 -6.07 -13.72
CA SER A 160 -5.20 -5.17 -13.23
C SER A 160 -6.22 -4.82 -14.34
N LEU A 161 -7.36 -4.31 -13.95
CA LEU A 161 -8.46 -4.02 -14.87
C LEU A 161 -8.94 -2.57 -14.72
N THR A 162 -8.92 -1.80 -15.81
CA THR A 162 -9.58 -0.49 -15.85
C THR A 162 -11.09 -0.67 -15.80
N VAL A 163 -11.72 -0.09 -14.77
CA VAL A 163 -13.16 -0.17 -14.51
C VAL A 163 -13.80 1.22 -14.44
N LYS A 164 -15.08 1.32 -14.78
CA LYS A 164 -15.85 2.56 -14.71
C LYS A 164 -16.99 2.45 -13.70
N LYS A 165 -17.31 3.55 -13.01
CA LYS A 165 -18.48 3.63 -12.14
C LYS A 165 -19.75 3.20 -12.89
N GLY A 166 -20.54 2.33 -12.27
CA GLY A 166 -21.78 1.76 -12.83
C GLY A 166 -21.58 0.43 -13.57
N GLU A 167 -20.34 0.03 -13.85
CA GLU A 167 -20.08 -1.29 -14.44
C GLU A 167 -20.33 -2.40 -13.42
N VAL A 168 -20.78 -3.54 -13.94
CA VAL A 168 -21.03 -4.76 -13.17
C VAL A 168 -20.17 -5.89 -13.71
N TYR A 169 -19.55 -6.62 -12.81
CA TYR A 169 -18.73 -7.79 -13.14
C TYR A 169 -19.21 -9.01 -12.36
N TYR A 170 -18.98 -10.18 -12.93
CA TYR A 170 -19.19 -11.45 -12.23
C TYR A 170 -17.83 -12.14 -12.08
N LEU A 171 -17.52 -12.50 -10.85
CA LEU A 171 -16.34 -13.26 -10.48
C LEU A 171 -16.77 -14.65 -10.05
N VAL A 172 -16.24 -15.66 -10.69
CA VAL A 172 -16.31 -17.04 -10.22
C VAL A 172 -14.96 -17.51 -9.71
N LEU A 173 -14.97 -18.12 -8.56
CA LEU A 173 -13.83 -18.83 -7.98
C LEU A 173 -14.14 -20.32 -8.02
N ASP A 174 -13.15 -21.13 -8.31
CA ASP A 174 -13.21 -22.58 -8.17
C ASP A 174 -12.07 -23.08 -7.29
N ASN A 175 -12.38 -23.71 -6.16
CA ASN A 175 -11.37 -24.43 -5.38
C ASN A 175 -11.26 -25.86 -5.92
N VAL A 176 -10.10 -26.19 -6.47
CA VAL A 176 -9.85 -27.49 -7.09
C VAL A 176 -9.91 -28.65 -6.09
N TYR A 177 -9.74 -28.38 -4.80
CA TYR A 177 -9.69 -29.40 -3.74
C TYR A 177 -10.97 -29.44 -2.87
N ASP A 178 -11.39 -30.68 -2.55
CA ASP A 178 -12.64 -30.95 -1.81
C ASP A 178 -12.63 -30.55 -0.32
N LYS A 179 -11.51 -30.13 0.23
CA LYS A 179 -11.32 -29.89 1.68
C LYS A 179 -10.81 -28.50 2.03
N GLY A 180 -11.25 -27.49 1.31
CA GLY A 180 -10.87 -26.12 1.59
C GLY A 180 -11.47 -25.55 2.87
N ASP A 181 -10.82 -24.52 3.44
CA ASP A 181 -11.30 -23.77 4.63
C ASP A 181 -11.88 -22.40 4.26
N GLY A 182 -12.15 -22.15 2.98
CA GLY A 182 -12.65 -20.87 2.47
C GLY A 182 -11.57 -19.86 2.13
N HIS A 183 -11.99 -18.64 1.85
CA HIS A 183 -11.12 -17.57 1.35
C HIS A 183 -11.56 -16.20 1.86
N THR A 184 -10.69 -15.22 1.67
CA THR A 184 -10.97 -13.78 1.82
C THR A 184 -10.75 -13.11 0.47
N LEU A 185 -11.62 -12.14 0.12
CA LEU A 185 -11.45 -11.30 -1.07
C LEU A 185 -11.06 -9.89 -0.64
N GLU A 186 -9.99 -9.39 -1.22
CA GLU A 186 -9.60 -7.99 -1.08
C GLU A 186 -9.69 -7.32 -2.45
N PHE A 187 -10.40 -6.20 -2.52
CA PHE A 187 -10.53 -5.37 -3.72
C PHE A 187 -9.96 -3.99 -3.46
N GLU A 188 -9.30 -3.44 -4.47
CA GLU A 188 -8.83 -2.06 -4.44
C GLU A 188 -9.04 -1.42 -5.82
N ILE A 189 -9.71 -0.25 -5.86
CA ILE A 189 -9.83 0.57 -7.07
C ILE A 189 -9.05 1.85 -6.84
N ALA A 190 -7.92 1.97 -7.54
CA ALA A 190 -7.07 3.15 -7.52
C ALA A 190 -7.42 4.10 -8.68
N GLN A 191 -7.28 5.40 -8.43
CA GLN A 191 -7.48 6.43 -9.44
C GLN A 191 -6.14 6.86 -10.04
N PRO A 192 -6.03 7.00 -11.38
CA PRO A 192 -4.84 7.54 -12.00
C PRO A 192 -4.68 9.02 -11.64
N VAL A 193 -3.57 9.37 -11.01
CA VAL A 193 -3.24 10.73 -10.61
C VAL A 193 -2.00 11.18 -11.35
N ILE A 194 -2.04 12.40 -11.92
CA ILE A 194 -0.91 13.01 -12.60
C ILE A 194 -0.02 13.68 -11.55
N PHE A 195 1.25 13.31 -11.55
CA PHE A 195 2.33 13.91 -10.79
C PHE A 195 3.21 14.70 -11.75
N LYS A 196 3.25 16.00 -11.57
CA LYS A 196 4.08 16.90 -12.39
C LYS A 196 4.73 17.95 -11.51
N GLY A 197 6.02 18.21 -11.74
CA GLY A 197 6.72 19.20 -10.97
C GLY A 197 8.19 19.34 -11.34
N THR A 198 8.93 20.01 -10.47
CA THR A 198 10.36 20.24 -10.62
C THR A 198 11.08 20.02 -9.30
N VAL A 199 12.33 19.55 -9.39
CA VAL A 199 13.23 19.40 -8.26
C VAL A 199 14.46 20.29 -8.48
N THR A 200 14.76 21.11 -7.47
CA THR A 200 15.94 22.02 -7.49
C THR A 200 16.73 21.90 -6.19
N ASP A 201 17.96 22.41 -6.20
CA ASP A 201 18.71 22.69 -4.98
C ASP A 201 18.26 24.02 -4.34
N ASP A 202 18.90 24.39 -3.22
CA ASP A 202 18.67 25.65 -2.48
C ASP A 202 19.10 26.91 -3.24
N ASN A 203 19.78 26.78 -4.41
CA ASN A 203 20.15 27.87 -5.33
C ASN A 203 19.26 27.88 -6.59
N ASN A 204 18.09 27.16 -6.58
CA ASN A 204 17.20 26.99 -7.73
C ASN A 204 17.84 26.29 -8.95
N LYS A 205 18.96 25.58 -8.75
CA LYS A 205 19.60 24.80 -9.81
C LYS A 205 18.85 23.45 -9.94
N PRO A 206 18.48 23.01 -11.15
CA PRO A 206 17.85 21.70 -11.36
C PRO A 206 18.71 20.55 -10.83
N ILE A 207 18.05 19.55 -10.23
CA ILE A 207 18.73 18.37 -9.70
C ILE A 207 18.10 17.11 -10.27
N LYS A 208 18.94 16.21 -10.81
CA LYS A 208 18.53 14.84 -11.14
C LYS A 208 18.24 14.06 -9.87
N THR A 209 17.06 13.50 -9.77
CA THR A 209 16.51 12.95 -8.53
C THR A 209 15.74 11.67 -8.81
N ASP A 210 15.93 10.65 -8.00
CA ASP A 210 15.05 9.49 -7.95
C ASP A 210 13.77 9.85 -7.18
N ILE A 211 12.62 9.36 -7.68
CA ILE A 211 11.29 9.59 -7.08
C ILE A 211 10.70 8.23 -6.77
N ALA A 212 10.29 8.01 -5.52
CA ALA A 212 9.58 6.81 -5.12
C ALA A 212 8.23 7.17 -4.49
N LEU A 213 7.16 6.56 -4.97
CA LEU A 213 5.86 6.56 -4.32
C LEU A 213 5.73 5.28 -3.50
N THR A 214 5.53 5.42 -2.18
CA THR A 214 5.40 4.27 -1.27
C THR A 214 4.06 4.32 -0.53
N ASN A 215 3.51 3.15 -0.19
CA ASN A 215 2.30 3.04 0.63
C ASN A 215 2.63 3.06 2.13
N GLN A 216 1.61 3.00 2.99
CA GLN A 216 1.77 2.99 4.46
C GLN A 216 2.45 1.74 5.01
N LYS A 217 2.59 0.67 4.21
CA LYS A 217 3.35 -0.53 4.56
C LYS A 217 4.83 -0.42 4.19
N GLY A 218 5.23 0.67 3.51
CA GLY A 218 6.58 0.86 2.99
C GLY A 218 6.82 0.19 1.63
N ASP A 219 5.79 -0.43 1.03
CA ASP A 219 5.93 -1.02 -0.30
C ASP A 219 6.01 0.06 -1.36
N THR A 220 6.91 -0.12 -2.31
CA THR A 220 7.05 0.78 -3.46
C THR A 220 5.92 0.55 -4.45
N VAL A 221 5.12 1.58 -4.68
CA VAL A 221 4.03 1.61 -5.66
C VAL A 221 4.57 1.96 -7.04
N LEU A 222 5.48 2.95 -7.11
CA LEU A 222 6.09 3.42 -8.36
C LEU A 222 7.50 3.95 -8.09
N LEU A 223 8.39 3.77 -9.08
CA LEU A 223 9.73 4.39 -9.12
C LEU A 223 9.86 5.19 -10.41
N GLU A 224 10.28 6.42 -10.29
CA GLU A 224 10.50 7.35 -11.41
C GLU A 224 11.78 8.17 -11.19
N LYS A 225 12.14 8.97 -12.18
CA LYS A 225 13.28 9.91 -12.13
C LYS A 225 12.88 11.24 -12.74
N THR A 226 13.51 12.31 -12.25
CA THR A 226 13.44 13.57 -12.97
C THR A 226 14.28 13.53 -14.25
N ALA A 227 13.90 14.33 -15.24
CA ALA A 227 14.76 14.67 -16.36
C ALA A 227 15.99 15.50 -15.90
N ASP A 228 16.92 15.78 -16.81
CA ASP A 228 18.16 16.50 -16.48
C ASP A 228 17.89 17.96 -16.08
N ASP A 229 16.77 18.54 -16.51
CA ASP A 229 16.28 19.85 -16.10
C ASP A 229 15.50 19.84 -14.77
N GLY A 230 15.54 18.74 -14.03
CA GLY A 230 14.84 18.54 -12.77
C GLY A 230 13.33 18.36 -12.89
N SER A 231 12.77 18.38 -14.09
CA SER A 231 11.32 18.18 -14.29
C SER A 231 10.91 16.70 -14.20
N TYR A 232 9.65 16.47 -13.83
CA TYR A 232 9.03 15.13 -13.89
C TYR A 232 7.56 15.23 -14.28
N ASN A 233 7.06 14.20 -14.95
CA ASN A 233 5.66 14.05 -15.32
C ASN A 233 5.33 12.56 -15.46
N PHE A 234 4.56 12.01 -14.52
CA PHE A 234 4.17 10.61 -14.52
C PHE A 234 2.74 10.43 -13.97
N ILE A 235 2.18 9.25 -14.16
CA ILE A 235 0.86 8.87 -13.63
C ILE A 235 1.06 7.73 -12.65
N ALA A 236 0.49 7.87 -11.45
CA ALA A 236 0.47 6.80 -10.45
C ALA A 236 -0.94 6.54 -9.91
N PRO A 237 -1.26 5.29 -9.53
CA PRO A 237 -2.54 4.96 -8.95
C PRO A 237 -2.60 5.36 -7.48
N LEU A 238 -3.58 6.20 -7.10
CA LEU A 238 -3.91 6.49 -5.70
C LEU A 238 -5.29 5.95 -5.35
N THR A 239 -5.39 5.29 -4.20
CA THR A 239 -6.65 4.75 -3.69
C THR A 239 -7.30 5.70 -2.71
N LYS A 240 -8.62 5.82 -2.77
CA LYS A 240 -9.42 6.65 -1.87
C LYS A 240 -9.21 6.21 -0.41
N ASN A 241 -9.08 7.20 0.49
CA ASN A 241 -8.86 7.00 1.93
C ASN A 241 -7.55 6.30 2.27
N GLN A 242 -6.56 6.36 1.40
CA GLN A 242 -5.21 5.91 1.66
C GLN A 242 -4.21 7.06 1.58
N SER A 243 -3.17 6.99 2.40
CA SER A 243 -2.03 7.91 2.34
C SER A 243 -0.84 7.23 1.72
N TYR A 244 -0.04 8.01 1.03
CA TYR A 244 1.19 7.59 0.38
C TYR A 244 2.30 8.57 0.73
N ASP A 245 3.54 8.11 0.65
CA ASP A 245 4.71 8.97 0.81
C ASP A 245 5.41 9.13 -0.55
N LEU A 246 5.45 10.37 -1.05
CA LEU A 246 6.21 10.76 -2.24
C LEU A 246 7.60 11.16 -1.80
N ASN A 247 8.57 10.34 -2.13
CA ASN A 247 9.96 10.45 -1.70
C ASN A 247 10.85 10.93 -2.83
N PHE A 248 11.63 11.97 -2.60
CA PHE A 248 12.65 12.48 -3.51
C PHE A 248 14.02 12.26 -2.89
N TYR A 249 14.94 11.66 -3.64
CA TYR A 249 16.28 11.38 -3.11
C TYR A 249 17.34 11.32 -4.21
N ASN A 250 18.55 11.74 -3.86
CA ASN A 250 19.75 11.58 -4.66
C ASN A 250 20.96 11.31 -3.74
N ASP A 251 22.15 11.19 -4.34
CA ASP A 251 23.37 10.83 -3.62
C ASP A 251 24.06 12.02 -2.93
N SER A 252 23.57 13.25 -3.09
CA SER A 252 24.25 14.49 -2.64
C SER A 252 23.40 15.39 -1.74
N SER A 253 22.18 15.00 -1.44
CA SER A 253 21.23 15.75 -0.61
C SER A 253 20.48 14.82 0.34
N PHE A 254 19.96 15.36 1.44
CA PHE A 254 18.97 14.62 2.21
C PHE A 254 17.70 14.42 1.40
N SER A 255 17.05 13.27 1.63
CA SER A 255 15.76 12.98 1.01
C SER A 255 14.69 13.94 1.53
N PHE A 256 13.77 14.29 0.65
CA PHE A 256 12.53 14.98 1.00
C PHE A 256 11.36 14.02 0.82
N THR A 257 10.48 13.98 1.80
CA THR A 257 9.26 13.15 1.75
C THR A 257 8.04 14.03 1.97
N LYS A 258 7.05 13.87 1.10
CA LYS A 258 5.73 14.50 1.23
C LYS A 258 4.67 13.41 1.35
N SER A 259 3.97 13.37 2.47
CA SER A 259 2.78 12.53 2.61
C SER A 259 1.62 13.14 1.81
N ILE A 260 0.94 12.30 1.04
CA ILE A 260 -0.10 12.70 0.09
C ILE A 260 -1.29 11.74 0.16
N THR A 261 -2.46 12.24 -0.21
CA THR A 261 -3.69 11.50 -0.38
C THR A 261 -4.32 11.82 -1.73
N LEU A 262 -5.39 11.15 -2.09
CA LEU A 262 -6.14 11.47 -3.31
C LEU A 262 -6.71 12.91 -3.31
N ALA A 263 -6.90 13.54 -2.14
CA ALA A 263 -7.36 14.93 -2.04
C ALA A 263 -6.31 15.95 -2.52
N ASP A 264 -5.03 15.57 -2.55
CA ASP A 264 -3.90 16.45 -2.89
C ASP A 264 -3.67 16.59 -4.41
N THR A 265 -4.51 15.98 -5.26
CA THR A 265 -4.29 15.86 -6.71
C THR A 265 -4.03 17.19 -7.43
N ALA A 266 -4.65 18.30 -6.98
CA ALA A 266 -4.42 19.61 -7.56
C ALA A 266 -2.98 20.10 -7.33
N GLN A 267 -2.44 19.89 -6.11
CA GLN A 267 -1.07 20.29 -5.74
C GLN A 267 -0.01 19.44 -6.45
N LEU A 268 -0.33 18.17 -6.74
CA LEU A 268 0.59 17.22 -7.36
C LEU A 268 0.87 17.54 -8.84
N LYS A 269 0.04 18.39 -9.48
CA LYS A 269 0.22 18.80 -10.89
C LYS A 269 1.26 19.93 -11.08
N ALA A 270 1.76 20.54 -10.01
CA ALA A 270 2.73 21.64 -10.06
C ALA A 270 3.60 21.68 -8.81
N LEU A 271 4.03 20.54 -8.31
CA LEU A 271 4.81 20.45 -7.08
C LEU A 271 6.26 20.92 -7.32
N LYS A 272 6.67 21.93 -6.57
CA LYS A 272 8.07 22.38 -6.52
C LYS A 272 8.72 21.76 -5.29
N THR A 273 9.81 21.02 -5.49
CA THR A 273 10.55 20.35 -4.43
C THR A 273 11.98 20.90 -4.39
N VAL A 274 12.44 21.27 -3.20
CA VAL A 274 13.82 21.70 -2.97
C VAL A 274 14.54 20.63 -2.17
N LEU A 275 15.66 20.11 -2.69
CA LEU A 275 16.58 19.24 -1.98
C LEU A 275 17.83 20.04 -1.63
N PRO A 276 17.97 20.53 -0.38
CA PRO A 276 19.09 21.35 0.00
C PRO A 276 20.38 20.53 -0.01
N LYS A 277 21.48 21.17 -0.45
CA LYS A 277 22.82 20.58 -0.38
C LYS A 277 23.23 20.30 1.06
N LEU A 278 24.07 19.28 1.23
CA LEU A 278 24.67 19.00 2.53
C LEU A 278 25.50 20.21 2.97
N LYS A 279 25.26 20.71 4.18
CA LYS A 279 26.00 21.79 4.80
C LYS A 279 26.34 21.44 6.25
N LYS A 280 27.62 21.57 6.64
CA LYS A 280 28.06 21.38 8.02
C LYS A 280 27.27 22.29 8.97
N GLY A 281 26.85 21.75 10.12
CA GLY A 281 26.07 22.45 11.14
C GLY A 281 24.57 22.58 10.84
N THR A 282 24.09 22.13 9.68
CA THR A 282 22.67 22.20 9.31
C THR A 282 21.90 20.97 9.80
N LYS A 283 20.71 21.21 10.37
CA LYS A 283 19.74 20.16 10.73
C LYS A 283 18.76 19.94 9.59
N TYR A 284 18.50 18.68 9.27
CA TYR A 284 17.51 18.23 8.29
C TYR A 284 16.50 17.34 8.95
N SER A 285 15.22 17.62 8.78
CA SER A 285 14.14 16.74 9.28
C SER A 285 13.89 15.62 8.28
N ILE A 286 13.89 14.39 8.73
CA ILE A 286 13.48 13.23 7.93
C ILE A 286 12.03 12.89 8.29
N GLY A 287 11.10 13.44 7.52
CA GLY A 287 9.66 13.46 7.85
C GLY A 287 8.96 12.10 7.91
N SER A 288 9.51 11.05 7.29
CA SER A 288 8.82 9.75 7.18
C SER A 288 9.39 8.65 8.09
N ILE A 289 10.31 8.98 9.00
CA ILE A 289 10.77 8.00 10.02
C ILE A 289 9.81 8.03 11.20
N ASN A 290 8.75 7.25 11.08
CA ASN A 290 7.72 7.13 12.11
C ASN A 290 7.88 5.87 12.95
N PHE A 291 7.44 5.95 14.21
CA PHE A 291 7.54 4.89 15.20
C PHE A 291 6.16 4.43 15.65
N VAL A 292 6.08 3.21 16.13
CA VAL A 292 4.91 2.70 16.85
C VAL A 292 4.69 3.59 18.09
N GLY A 293 3.43 3.96 18.36
CA GLY A 293 3.09 4.78 19.52
C GLY A 293 3.63 4.20 20.81
N GLY A 294 4.26 5.03 21.67
CA GLY A 294 4.87 4.58 22.93
C GLY A 294 6.09 3.65 22.80
N SER A 295 6.65 3.49 21.58
CA SER A 295 7.73 2.55 21.32
C SER A 295 8.91 3.20 20.61
N VAL A 296 10.07 2.56 20.68
CA VAL A 296 11.26 2.88 19.88
C VAL A 296 11.32 2.05 18.58
N GLN A 297 10.32 1.20 18.33
CA GLN A 297 10.20 0.40 17.11
C GLN A 297 9.65 1.28 15.97
N TYR A 298 10.37 1.33 14.85
CA TYR A 298 9.90 2.06 13.67
C TYR A 298 8.77 1.32 12.93
N LEU A 299 7.92 2.08 12.28
CA LEU A 299 6.88 1.54 11.38
C LEU A 299 7.50 1.11 10.04
N PRO A 300 6.94 0.12 9.33
CA PRO A 300 7.44 -0.34 8.03
C PRO A 300 7.61 0.80 7.01
N ARG A 301 6.72 1.80 7.01
CA ARG A 301 6.82 2.99 6.15
C ARG A 301 8.09 3.84 6.36
N ALA A 302 8.79 3.68 7.46
CA ALA A 302 10.06 4.38 7.73
C ALA A 302 11.26 3.77 6.96
N VAL A 303 11.17 2.50 6.56
CA VAL A 303 12.27 1.76 5.93
C VAL A 303 12.80 2.45 4.67
N PRO A 304 11.98 2.96 3.72
CA PRO A 304 12.50 3.67 2.55
C PRO A 304 13.37 4.88 2.89
N SER A 305 12.97 5.68 3.89
CA SER A 305 13.74 6.85 4.32
C SER A 305 15.04 6.48 5.04
N MET A 306 15.02 5.45 5.86
CA MET A 306 16.24 4.93 6.49
C MET A 306 17.20 4.33 5.45
N TYR A 307 16.66 3.64 4.43
CA TYR A 307 17.46 3.12 3.32
C TYR A 307 18.07 4.24 2.47
N ASN A 308 17.35 5.34 2.24
CA ASN A 308 17.90 6.51 1.55
C ASN A 308 19.02 7.17 2.37
N LEU A 309 18.88 7.27 3.69
CA LEU A 309 19.95 7.75 4.58
C LEU A 309 21.18 6.83 4.53
N TYR A 310 20.97 5.51 4.51
CA TYR A 310 22.04 4.53 4.29
C TYR A 310 22.78 4.79 2.95
N LYS A 311 22.03 4.94 1.83
CA LYS A 311 22.64 5.21 0.52
C LYS A 311 23.46 6.51 0.53
N LEU A 312 22.94 7.56 1.14
CA LEU A 312 23.64 8.85 1.28
C LEU A 312 24.96 8.68 2.05
N LEU A 313 24.93 7.99 3.21
CA LEU A 313 26.14 7.73 4.01
C LEU A 313 27.14 6.82 3.30
N LYS A 314 26.68 5.83 2.58
CA LYS A 314 27.52 4.93 1.78
C LYS A 314 28.23 5.66 0.65
N LYS A 315 27.53 6.56 -0.02
CA LYS A 315 28.08 7.37 -1.13
C LYS A 315 29.04 8.46 -0.66
N ASN A 316 28.87 8.93 0.58
CA ASN A 316 29.70 9.99 1.19
C ASN A 316 30.45 9.40 2.40
N PRO A 317 31.60 8.72 2.20
CA PRO A 317 32.26 7.96 3.28
C PRO A 317 32.78 8.84 4.41
N ASN A 318 33.05 10.11 4.18
CA ASN A 318 33.51 11.06 5.19
C ASN A 318 32.36 11.76 5.95
N LEU A 319 31.12 11.66 5.45
CA LEU A 319 29.96 12.29 6.08
C LEU A 319 29.74 11.74 7.49
N GLN A 320 29.79 12.63 8.48
CA GLN A 320 29.49 12.38 9.87
C GLN A 320 28.18 13.08 10.27
N ILE A 321 27.31 12.39 10.96
CA ILE A 321 25.99 12.89 11.35
C ILE A 321 25.70 12.68 12.83
N LYS A 322 24.75 13.48 13.34
CA LYS A 322 24.08 13.22 14.63
C LYS A 322 22.59 13.03 14.37
N ILE A 323 22.06 11.89 14.82
CA ILE A 323 20.61 11.58 14.78
C ILE A 323 19.98 12.08 16.05
N ILE A 324 18.95 12.90 15.95
CA ILE A 324 18.29 13.56 17.07
C ILE A 324 16.81 13.21 17.08
N GLY A 325 16.35 12.54 18.15
CA GLY A 325 14.94 12.21 18.34
C GLY A 325 14.18 13.29 19.10
N HIS A 326 12.94 13.56 18.68
CA HIS A 326 12.02 14.51 19.32
C HIS A 326 10.67 13.88 19.64
N SER A 327 9.95 14.47 20.57
CA SER A 327 8.60 14.05 21.02
C SER A 327 7.62 15.20 20.97
N ASN A 328 6.31 14.86 21.06
CA ASN A 328 5.20 15.80 21.16
C ASN A 328 4.69 15.93 22.60
N GLY A 329 5.56 16.01 23.57
CA GLY A 329 5.21 16.05 25.01
C GLY A 329 5.77 14.85 25.76
N ARG A 330 5.49 14.80 27.05
CA ARG A 330 6.09 13.83 27.99
C ARG A 330 5.20 12.61 28.24
N ASP A 331 3.94 12.71 27.90
CA ASP A 331 2.90 11.76 28.32
C ASP A 331 2.99 11.54 29.85
N MET A 332 3.26 10.32 30.31
CA MET A 332 3.42 10.00 31.73
C MET A 332 4.91 9.91 32.17
N MET A 333 5.86 10.35 31.31
CA MET A 333 7.30 10.27 31.58
C MET A 333 7.78 11.55 32.27
N ASP A 334 8.79 11.42 33.14
CA ASP A 334 9.57 12.54 33.59
C ASP A 334 10.52 13.07 32.50
N GLU A 335 11.22 14.16 32.78
CA GLU A 335 12.13 14.79 31.81
C GLU A 335 13.25 13.86 31.36
N LYS A 336 13.83 13.10 32.28
CA LYS A 336 14.91 12.15 31.98
C LYS A 336 14.38 10.99 31.12
N GLY A 337 13.18 10.52 31.45
CA GLY A 337 12.51 9.43 30.72
C GLY A 337 12.23 9.79 29.29
N ILE A 338 11.65 10.97 29.02
CA ILE A 338 11.32 11.39 27.63
C ILE A 338 12.58 11.66 26.79
N ILE A 339 13.65 12.19 27.39
CA ILE A 339 14.96 12.35 26.72
C ILE A 339 15.55 10.97 26.39
N ALA A 340 15.55 10.04 27.33
CA ALA A 340 16.04 8.67 27.12
C ALA A 340 15.21 7.94 26.06
N PHE A 341 13.89 8.10 26.07
CA PHE A 341 12.99 7.52 25.08
C PHE A 341 13.28 8.03 23.64
N THR A 342 13.41 9.35 23.47
CA THR A 342 13.71 9.92 22.16
C THR A 342 15.12 9.60 21.68
N LYS A 343 16.10 9.48 22.59
CA LYS A 343 17.44 8.95 22.30
C LYS A 343 17.38 7.48 21.87
N GLY A 344 16.50 6.67 22.49
CA GLY A 344 16.25 5.28 22.09
C GLY A 344 15.80 5.15 20.64
N ARG A 345 14.93 6.04 20.15
CA ARG A 345 14.51 6.10 18.74
C ARG A 345 15.69 6.41 17.82
N ALA A 346 16.54 7.38 18.18
CA ALA A 346 17.77 7.68 17.43
C ALA A 346 18.74 6.48 17.41
N THR A 347 18.83 5.73 18.52
CA THR A 347 19.62 4.50 18.61
C THR A 347 19.12 3.42 17.65
N THR A 348 17.80 3.24 17.54
CA THR A 348 17.20 2.25 16.61
C THR A 348 17.60 2.54 15.17
N ILE A 349 17.60 3.82 14.75
CA ILE A 349 18.02 4.21 13.40
C ILE A 349 19.52 3.97 13.20
N ARG A 350 20.38 4.36 14.18
CA ARG A 350 21.81 4.06 14.11
C ARG A 350 22.07 2.57 13.94
N ASN A 351 21.39 1.74 14.73
CA ASN A 351 21.57 0.29 14.68
C ASN A 351 21.15 -0.27 13.30
N TYR A 352 20.06 0.24 12.70
CA TYR A 352 19.69 -0.10 11.34
C TYR A 352 20.82 0.22 10.34
N LEU A 353 21.41 1.41 10.42
CA LEU A 353 22.51 1.83 9.55
C LEU A 353 23.78 1.00 9.78
N ALA A 354 24.10 0.65 11.03
CA ALA A 354 25.22 -0.22 11.39
C ALA A 354 25.06 -1.64 10.82
N ILE A 355 23.88 -2.22 10.91
CA ILE A 355 23.55 -3.53 10.31
C ILE A 355 23.75 -3.49 8.77
N GLN A 356 23.49 -2.34 8.12
CA GLN A 356 23.74 -2.13 6.69
C GLN A 356 25.25 -1.89 6.38
N GLY A 357 26.12 -1.83 7.38
CA GLY A 357 27.58 -1.69 7.22
C GLY A 357 28.11 -0.25 7.29
N ILE A 358 27.34 0.71 7.84
CA ILE A 358 27.87 2.05 8.14
C ILE A 358 28.60 2.01 9.49
N ASP A 359 29.85 2.52 9.53
CA ASP A 359 30.62 2.62 10.77
C ASP A 359 29.90 3.52 11.79
N GLU A 360 29.61 2.96 12.97
CA GLU A 360 28.93 3.67 14.06
C GLU A 360 29.66 4.93 14.54
N LYS A 361 30.99 4.99 14.39
CA LYS A 361 31.80 6.18 14.72
C LYS A 361 31.40 7.42 13.93
N ARG A 362 30.78 7.23 12.77
CA ARG A 362 30.24 8.30 11.92
C ARG A 362 28.89 8.82 12.40
N ILE A 363 28.26 8.14 13.38
CA ILE A 363 26.86 8.40 13.76
C ILE A 363 26.77 8.67 15.26
N GLN A 364 26.66 9.93 15.63
CA GLN A 364 26.27 10.33 16.98
C GLN A 364 24.77 10.26 17.16
N ILE A 365 24.31 10.09 18.38
CA ILE A 365 22.88 10.05 18.72
C ILE A 365 22.55 11.00 19.86
N ASP A 366 21.35 11.60 19.83
CA ASP A 366 20.84 12.48 20.87
C ASP A 366 19.33 12.33 21.02
N GLY A 367 18.78 12.73 22.16
CA GLY A 367 17.35 12.81 22.43
C GLY A 367 17.03 14.19 23.01
N LYS A 368 16.03 14.86 22.50
CA LYS A 368 15.59 16.20 22.96
C LYS A 368 14.27 16.16 23.73
N GLY A 369 13.65 14.97 23.81
CA GLY A 369 12.34 14.89 24.42
C GLY A 369 11.37 15.87 23.77
N ASP A 370 10.71 16.68 24.59
CA ASP A 370 9.77 17.72 24.19
C ASP A 370 10.37 19.14 24.21
N HIS A 371 11.68 19.29 24.42
CA HIS A 371 12.30 20.61 24.60
C HIS A 371 12.33 21.44 23.29
N GLU A 372 12.45 20.79 22.15
CA GLU A 372 12.53 21.43 20.84
C GLU A 372 11.27 21.15 19.99
N MET A 373 10.07 21.27 20.59
CA MET A 373 8.81 21.17 19.82
C MET A 373 8.70 22.30 18.81
N LEU A 374 8.32 21.96 17.56
CA LEU A 374 8.01 22.93 16.51
C LEU A 374 6.72 23.70 16.81
N PHE A 375 5.74 23.01 17.37
CA PHE A 375 4.43 23.55 17.71
C PHE A 375 4.12 23.22 19.17
N LYS A 376 3.88 24.25 19.97
CA LYS A 376 3.67 24.10 21.41
C LYS A 376 2.26 23.62 21.75
N LEU A 377 2.16 22.69 22.68
CA LEU A 377 0.90 22.28 23.29
C LEU A 377 0.34 23.36 24.23
N PRO A 378 -1.00 23.43 24.44
CA PRO A 378 -2.05 22.57 23.86
C PRO A 378 -2.62 23.06 22.52
N LYS A 379 -2.07 24.11 21.91
CA LYS A 379 -2.62 24.76 20.71
C LYS A 379 -2.32 24.03 19.40
N ALA A 380 -1.39 23.06 19.39
CA ALA A 380 -1.00 22.33 18.19
C ALA A 380 -2.12 21.43 17.66
N THR A 381 -2.43 21.49 16.35
CA THR A 381 -3.34 20.56 15.67
C THR A 381 -2.77 19.14 15.68
N ALA A 382 -3.58 18.14 15.31
CA ALA A 382 -3.12 16.75 15.23
C ALA A 382 -1.93 16.59 14.25
N GLU A 383 -1.97 17.27 13.09
CA GLU A 383 -0.90 17.26 12.09
C GLU A 383 0.37 17.95 12.64
N GLN A 384 0.23 19.05 13.37
CA GLN A 384 1.33 19.75 14.02
C GLN A 384 1.97 18.91 15.13
N GLN A 385 1.15 18.19 15.90
CA GLN A 385 1.63 17.25 16.90
C GLN A 385 2.42 16.08 16.26
N GLU A 386 2.00 15.62 15.10
CA GLU A 386 2.76 14.61 14.34
C GLU A 386 4.12 15.15 13.88
N GLN A 387 4.20 16.43 13.47
CA GLN A 387 5.47 17.07 13.11
C GLN A 387 6.41 17.26 14.30
N ASN A 388 5.89 17.35 15.53
CA ASN A 388 6.72 17.34 16.74
C ASN A 388 7.39 15.97 16.96
N ARG A 389 6.74 14.86 16.59
CA ARG A 389 7.26 13.48 16.67
C ARG A 389 8.16 13.18 15.47
N ARG A 390 9.33 13.77 15.43
CA ARG A 390 10.26 13.72 14.30
C ARG A 390 11.63 13.21 14.67
N VAL A 391 12.41 12.93 13.63
CA VAL A 391 13.85 12.70 13.70
C VAL A 391 14.54 13.76 12.86
N GLU A 392 15.55 14.40 13.43
CA GLU A 392 16.44 15.32 12.73
C GLU A 392 17.83 14.73 12.57
N ILE A 393 18.47 15.05 11.46
CA ILE A 393 19.87 14.72 11.20
C ILE A 393 20.68 16.03 11.16
N LEU A 394 21.63 16.14 12.07
CA LEU A 394 22.62 17.24 12.06
C LEU A 394 23.88 16.76 11.33
N VAL A 395 24.32 17.51 10.33
CA VAL A 395 25.60 17.28 9.65
C VAL A 395 26.73 17.78 10.55
N LEU A 396 27.62 16.88 10.94
CA LEU A 396 28.78 17.21 11.79
C LEU A 396 30.00 17.53 10.94
N ASP A 397 30.26 16.71 9.92
CA ASP A 397 31.40 16.87 8.99
C ASP A 397 31.13 16.02 7.71
N PHE A 398 31.92 16.31 6.61
CA PHE A 398 31.91 15.52 5.37
C PHE A 398 33.08 15.83 4.47
#